data_ca7d4f1f0f42b23e0e4b5726892c2550
#
_entry.id   ca7d4f1f0f42b23e0e4b5726892c2550
#
_cell.length_a   1.000
_cell.length_b   1.000
_cell.length_c   1.000
_cell.angle_alpha   90.00
_cell.angle_beta   90.00
_cell.angle_gamma   90.00
#
_symmetry.space_group_name_H-M   'P 1'
#
loop_
_entity.id
_entity.type
_entity.pdbx_description
1 polymer ?
#
loop_
_entity_poly.entity_id
_entity_poly.type
_entity_poly.pdbx_seq_one_letter_code
_entity_poly.pdbx_strand_id
1 'polypeptide(L)'
;MTEQDWRQLASQVIEMAEAARQNGNEGRARVCARRAAGYVIGEYLSRSNSSISTESALARLRYLFSSPEIDSDQRELIEHFLIHTTPEHELPIDADLIADVDLLASQLLGENL
;
A
#
# COMPACT_ATOMS: atom_id res chain seq x y z
N MET A 1 6.43 -8.85 19.54
CA MET A 1 6.28 -8.76 18.08
C MET A 1 7.62 -8.52 17.44
N THR A 2 7.90 -9.21 16.38
CA THR A 2 9.17 -9.06 15.68
C THR A 2 9.05 -8.06 14.54
N GLU A 3 10.17 -7.50 14.12
CA GLU A 3 10.21 -6.53 13.04
C GLU A 3 9.81 -7.13 11.69
N GLN A 4 9.80 -8.46 11.59
CA GLN A 4 9.46 -9.15 10.34
C GLN A 4 7.97 -9.27 10.12
N ASP A 5 7.16 -8.95 11.13
CA ASP A 5 5.71 -9.15 11.05
C ASP A 5 5.08 -8.35 9.91
N TRP A 6 5.56 -7.14 9.64
CA TRP A 6 5.00 -6.32 8.59
C TRP A 6 5.18 -6.97 7.21
N ARG A 7 6.36 -7.55 6.96
CA ARG A 7 6.64 -8.19 5.68
C ARG A 7 5.77 -9.43 5.50
N GLN A 8 5.66 -10.23 6.55
CA GLN A 8 4.84 -11.43 6.51
C GLN A 8 3.38 -11.07 6.27
N LEU A 9 2.86 -10.08 6.99
CA LEU A 9 1.49 -9.64 6.84
C LEU A 9 1.24 -9.07 5.45
N ALA A 10 2.13 -8.24 4.95
CA ALA A 10 2.01 -7.66 3.61
C ALA A 10 2.04 -8.75 2.55
N SER A 11 2.96 -9.71 2.68
CA SER A 11 3.07 -10.79 1.70
C SER A 11 1.84 -11.68 1.68
N GLN A 12 1.26 -11.98 2.84
CA GLN A 12 0.03 -12.77 2.92
C GLN A 12 -1.12 -12.06 2.21
N VAL A 13 -1.24 -10.75 2.42
CA VAL A 13 -2.31 -9.98 1.81
C VAL A 13 -2.10 -9.86 0.31
N ILE A 14 -0.85 -9.76 -0.15
CA ILE A 14 -0.55 -9.75 -1.58
C ILE A 14 -0.92 -11.09 -2.22
N GLU A 15 -0.68 -12.21 -1.55
CA GLU A 15 -1.13 -13.51 -2.06
C GLU A 15 -2.64 -13.53 -2.23
N MET A 16 -3.36 -12.97 -1.27
CA MET A 16 -4.83 -12.86 -1.36
C MET A 16 -5.25 -11.98 -2.54
N ALA A 17 -4.51 -10.89 -2.76
CA ALA A 17 -4.79 -10.00 -3.89
C ALA A 17 -4.60 -10.70 -5.22
N GLU A 18 -3.51 -11.46 -5.35
CA GLU A 18 -3.24 -12.20 -6.58
C GLU A 18 -4.28 -13.28 -6.83
N ALA A 19 -4.68 -14.00 -5.78
CA ALA A 19 -5.73 -15.00 -5.89
C ALA A 19 -7.06 -14.37 -6.33
N ALA A 20 -7.40 -13.22 -5.77
CA ALA A 20 -8.62 -12.51 -6.16
C ALA A 20 -8.57 -12.11 -7.65
N ARG A 21 -7.42 -11.63 -8.10
CA ARG A 21 -7.23 -11.25 -9.50
C ARG A 21 -7.39 -12.45 -10.43
N GLN A 22 -6.82 -13.59 -10.06
CA GLN A 22 -6.94 -14.81 -10.85
C GLN A 22 -8.38 -15.29 -10.95
N ASN A 23 -9.18 -14.99 -9.94
CA ASN A 23 -10.60 -15.34 -9.91
C ASN A 23 -11.49 -14.26 -10.54
N GLY A 24 -10.89 -13.27 -11.18
CA GLY A 24 -11.64 -12.20 -11.84
C GLY A 24 -12.19 -11.15 -10.90
N ASN A 25 -11.77 -11.15 -9.64
CA ASN A 25 -12.25 -10.18 -8.65
C ASN A 25 -11.21 -9.09 -8.42
N GLU A 26 -11.13 -8.18 -9.39
CA GLU A 26 -10.15 -7.10 -9.34
C GLU A 26 -10.43 -6.11 -8.21
N GLY A 27 -11.70 -5.91 -7.85
CA GLY A 27 -12.05 -5.04 -6.73
C GLY A 27 -11.45 -5.52 -5.42
N ARG A 28 -11.57 -6.82 -5.14
CA ARG A 28 -10.97 -7.41 -3.94
C ARG A 28 -9.44 -7.36 -4.02
N ALA A 29 -8.86 -7.56 -5.20
CA ALA A 29 -7.42 -7.47 -5.38
C ALA A 29 -6.92 -6.09 -4.98
N ARG A 30 -7.63 -5.03 -5.36
CA ARG A 30 -7.26 -3.66 -5.01
C ARG A 30 -7.39 -3.39 -3.51
N VAL A 31 -8.44 -3.90 -2.88
CA VAL A 31 -8.61 -3.76 -1.43
C VAL A 31 -7.44 -4.41 -0.69
N CYS A 32 -7.07 -5.61 -1.10
CA CYS A 32 -5.95 -6.33 -0.49
C CYS A 32 -4.63 -5.60 -0.72
N ALA A 33 -4.41 -5.07 -1.92
CA ALA A 33 -3.20 -4.30 -2.20
C ALA A 33 -3.09 -3.06 -1.31
N ARG A 34 -4.21 -2.37 -1.07
CA ARG A 34 -4.20 -1.21 -0.16
C ARG A 34 -3.85 -1.61 1.26
N ARG A 35 -4.34 -2.76 1.73
CA ARG A 35 -3.99 -3.26 3.06
C ARG A 35 -2.50 -3.55 3.15
N ALA A 36 -1.93 -4.17 2.12
CA ALA A 36 -0.50 -4.44 2.07
C ALA A 36 0.31 -3.14 2.11
N ALA A 37 -0.11 -2.13 1.34
CA ALA A 37 0.53 -0.82 1.38
C ALA A 37 0.49 -0.23 2.78
N GLY A 38 -0.61 -0.42 3.50
CA GLY A 38 -0.74 0.04 4.87
C GLY A 38 0.30 -0.58 5.80
N TYR A 39 0.59 -1.87 5.64
CA TYR A 39 1.64 -2.52 6.43
C TYR A 39 3.01 -1.95 6.10
N VAL A 40 3.30 -1.72 4.83
CA VAL A 40 4.58 -1.12 4.40
C VAL A 40 4.76 0.26 5.03
N ILE A 41 3.73 1.09 4.94
CA ILE A 41 3.79 2.45 5.49
C ILE A 41 3.89 2.42 7.01
N GLY A 42 3.18 1.48 7.65
CA GLY A 42 3.29 1.31 9.09
C GLY A 42 4.70 1.05 9.54
N GLU A 43 5.43 0.22 8.81
CA GLU A 43 6.83 -0.06 9.11
C GLU A 43 7.70 1.18 8.87
N TYR A 44 7.46 1.88 7.77
CA TYR A 44 8.18 3.11 7.48
C TYR A 44 8.01 4.14 8.61
N LEU A 45 6.78 4.34 9.06
CA LEU A 45 6.50 5.28 10.14
C LEU A 45 7.15 4.85 11.45
N SER A 46 7.17 3.55 11.72
CA SER A 46 7.82 3.00 12.91
C SER A 46 9.32 3.28 12.89
N ARG A 47 9.96 3.08 11.74
CA ARG A 47 11.40 3.33 11.61
C ARG A 47 11.75 4.81 11.71
N SER A 48 10.81 5.68 11.38
CA SER A 48 10.99 7.14 11.45
C SER A 48 10.71 7.70 12.84
N ASN A 49 10.42 6.85 13.81
CA ASN A 49 10.01 7.27 15.15
C ASN A 49 8.79 8.18 15.15
N SER A 50 7.92 7.97 14.17
CA SER A 50 6.68 8.74 14.11
C SER A 50 5.78 8.35 15.27
N SER A 51 5.18 9.35 15.92
CA SER A 51 4.24 9.11 17.00
C SER A 51 2.82 8.85 16.47
N ILE A 52 2.64 8.87 15.17
CA ILE A 52 1.33 8.62 14.56
C ILE A 52 0.96 7.16 14.78
N SER A 53 -0.13 6.96 15.48
CA SER A 53 -0.68 5.63 15.72
C SER A 53 -2.02 5.55 15.01
N THR A 54 -2.04 4.95 13.83
CA THR A 54 -3.28 4.71 13.13
C THR A 54 -3.28 3.29 12.61
N GLU A 55 -4.43 2.64 12.74
CA GLU A 55 -4.59 1.25 12.35
C GLU A 55 -5.12 1.11 10.93
N SER A 56 -5.68 2.17 10.38
CA SER A 56 -6.29 2.15 9.05
C SER A 56 -5.23 2.32 7.97
N ALA A 57 -5.24 1.42 6.98
CA ALA A 57 -4.36 1.56 5.82
C ALA A 57 -4.63 2.88 5.10
N LEU A 58 -5.91 3.24 4.96
CA LEU A 58 -6.28 4.48 4.29
C LEU A 58 -5.75 5.71 5.03
N ALA A 59 -5.84 5.70 6.37
CA ALA A 59 -5.34 6.81 7.17
C ALA A 59 -3.82 6.93 7.04
N ARG A 60 -3.10 5.82 7.02
CA ARG A 60 -1.65 5.83 6.82
C ARG A 60 -1.27 6.37 5.45
N LEU A 61 -1.98 5.96 4.41
CA LEU A 61 -1.76 6.46 3.06
C LEU A 61 -1.98 7.97 2.98
N ARG A 62 -3.07 8.45 3.56
CA ARG A 62 -3.38 9.88 3.56
C ARG A 62 -2.36 10.68 4.34
N TYR A 63 -1.94 10.16 5.47
CA TYR A 63 -0.92 10.84 6.30
C TYR A 63 0.37 10.99 5.50
N LEU A 64 0.85 9.92 4.91
CA LEU A 64 2.12 9.95 4.19
C LEU A 64 2.01 10.79 2.93
N PHE A 65 0.87 10.77 2.24
CA PHE A 65 0.64 11.59 1.06
C PHE A 65 0.85 13.07 1.34
N SER A 66 0.47 13.51 2.54
CA SER A 66 0.59 14.91 2.96
C SER A 66 1.92 15.21 3.64
N SER A 67 2.78 14.23 3.81
CA SER A 67 4.05 14.42 4.52
C SER A 67 5.04 15.18 3.67
N PRO A 68 5.79 16.15 4.24
CA PRO A 68 6.84 16.84 3.50
C PRO A 68 8.10 15.99 3.31
N GLU A 69 8.18 14.81 3.94
CA GLU A 69 9.35 13.96 3.89
C GLU A 69 9.46 13.13 2.62
N ILE A 70 8.35 12.95 1.90
CA ILE A 70 8.35 12.13 0.68
C ILE A 70 8.55 13.03 -0.55
N ASP A 71 9.19 12.45 -1.58
CA ASP A 71 9.39 13.16 -2.84
C ASP A 71 8.15 13.01 -3.75
N SER A 72 8.21 13.66 -4.92
CA SER A 72 7.08 13.67 -5.84
C SER A 72 6.77 12.30 -6.43
N ASP A 73 7.80 11.48 -6.65
CA ASP A 73 7.60 10.14 -7.20
C ASP A 73 6.90 9.24 -6.18
N GLN A 74 7.32 9.33 -4.92
CA GLN A 74 6.68 8.57 -3.84
C GLN A 74 5.26 9.03 -3.64
N ARG A 75 5.00 10.35 -3.72
CA ARG A 75 3.65 10.89 -3.57
C ARG A 75 2.73 10.39 -4.68
N GLU A 76 3.21 10.39 -5.91
CA GLU A 76 2.44 9.89 -7.04
C GLU A 76 2.09 8.40 -6.83
N LEU A 77 3.05 7.61 -6.37
CA LEU A 77 2.82 6.19 -6.11
C LEU A 77 1.74 5.99 -5.03
N ILE A 78 1.81 6.77 -3.96
CA ILE A 78 0.80 6.69 -2.89
C ILE A 78 -0.57 7.11 -3.42
N GLU A 79 -0.62 8.09 -4.31
CA GLU A 79 -1.87 8.55 -4.91
C GLU A 79 -2.61 7.43 -5.63
N HIS A 80 -1.89 6.49 -6.24
CA HIS A 80 -2.52 5.35 -6.91
C HIS A 80 -3.44 4.58 -5.97
N PHE A 81 -3.06 4.47 -4.69
CA PHE A 81 -3.86 3.75 -3.70
C PHE A 81 -5.02 4.58 -3.17
N LEU A 82 -5.01 5.88 -3.38
CA LEU A 82 -6.03 6.78 -2.87
C LEU A 82 -7.12 7.12 -3.90
N ILE A 83 -6.89 6.79 -5.16
CA ILE A 83 -7.87 7.07 -6.22
C ILE A 83 -9.03 6.09 -6.10
N HIS A 84 -10.24 6.63 -6.11
CA HIS A 84 -11.46 5.82 -6.05
C HIS A 84 -11.75 5.21 -7.42
N THR A 85 -12.34 4.02 -7.42
CA THR A 85 -12.81 3.40 -8.65
C THR A 85 -14.03 4.17 -9.17
N THR A 86 -14.25 4.06 -10.49
CA THR A 86 -15.44 4.62 -11.12
C THR A 86 -16.68 3.80 -10.75
N PRO A 87 -17.90 4.29 -11.07
CA PRO A 87 -19.11 3.49 -10.88
C PRO A 87 -19.08 2.15 -11.60
N GLU A 88 -18.28 2.03 -12.66
CA GLU A 88 -18.09 0.79 -13.41
C GLU A 88 -17.05 -0.13 -12.75
N HIS A 89 -16.56 0.22 -11.55
CA HIS A 89 -15.53 -0.51 -10.80
C HIS A 89 -14.18 -0.54 -11.50
N GLU A 90 -13.88 0.51 -12.26
CA GLU A 90 -12.61 0.66 -12.95
C GLU A 90 -11.79 1.78 -12.30
N LEU A 91 -10.47 1.61 -12.25
CA LEU A 91 -9.59 2.70 -11.86
C LEU A 91 -9.49 3.70 -13.01
N PRO A 92 -9.60 5.00 -12.73
CA PRO A 92 -9.46 6.01 -13.79
C PRO A 92 -8.03 6.18 -14.30
N ILE A 93 -7.10 5.43 -13.75
CA ILE A 93 -5.70 5.42 -14.19
C ILE A 93 -5.27 3.97 -14.46
N ASP A 94 -4.25 3.83 -15.30
CA ASP A 94 -3.67 2.53 -15.60
C ASP A 94 -2.63 2.20 -14.53
N ALA A 95 -3.08 1.62 -13.42
CA ALA A 95 -2.21 1.28 -12.31
C ALA A 95 -2.45 -0.15 -11.87
N ASP A 96 -1.36 -0.85 -11.55
CA ASP A 96 -1.39 -2.19 -10.97
C ASP A 96 -1.00 -2.06 -9.51
N LEU A 97 -2.01 -2.04 -8.63
CA LEU A 97 -1.77 -1.81 -7.21
C LEU A 97 -0.95 -2.91 -6.55
N ILE A 98 -1.04 -4.15 -7.05
CA ILE A 98 -0.23 -5.24 -6.51
C ILE A 98 1.26 -4.96 -6.77
N ALA A 99 1.60 -4.60 -8.00
CA ALA A 99 2.97 -4.24 -8.34
C ALA A 99 3.41 -2.98 -7.59
N ASP A 100 2.50 -2.05 -7.38
CA ASP A 100 2.79 -0.80 -6.69
C ASP A 100 3.18 -1.02 -5.24
N VAL A 101 2.66 -2.05 -4.58
CA VAL A 101 3.05 -2.34 -3.18
C VAL A 101 4.52 -2.68 -3.11
N ASP A 102 5.02 -3.51 -4.02
CA ASP A 102 6.42 -3.90 -4.04
C ASP A 102 7.31 -2.70 -4.31
N LEU A 103 6.89 -1.86 -5.24
CA LEU A 103 7.59 -0.62 -5.55
C LEU A 103 7.61 0.33 -4.35
N LEU A 104 6.50 0.42 -3.64
CA LEU A 104 6.40 1.26 -2.44
C LEU A 104 7.37 0.78 -1.36
N ALA A 105 7.43 -0.53 -1.12
CA ALA A 105 8.36 -1.09 -0.15
C ALA A 105 9.81 -0.78 -0.53
N SER A 106 10.13 -0.92 -1.81
CA SER A 106 11.46 -0.61 -2.31
C SER A 106 11.82 0.85 -2.09
N GLN A 107 10.91 1.77 -2.39
CA GLN A 107 11.20 3.20 -2.28
C GLN A 107 11.24 3.70 -0.85
N LEU A 108 10.34 3.22 0.00
CA LEU A 108 10.26 3.69 1.38
C LEU A 108 11.24 2.96 2.31
N LEU A 109 11.42 1.67 2.11
CA LEU A 109 12.18 0.83 3.03
C LEU A 109 13.47 0.30 2.42
N GLY A 110 13.63 0.41 1.11
CA GLY A 110 14.77 -0.17 0.42
C GLY A 110 14.74 -1.70 0.41
N GLU A 111 13.56 -2.30 0.57
CA GLU A 111 13.41 -3.74 0.68
C GLU A 111 12.29 -4.23 -0.23
N ASN A 112 12.37 -5.50 -0.62
CA ASN A 112 11.32 -6.16 -1.39
C ASN A 112 10.47 -7.03 -0.48
N LEU A 113 9.25 -7.29 -0.91
CA LEU A 113 8.36 -8.20 -0.18
C LEU A 113 8.71 -9.67 -0.39
#